data_321abd3ff762211e3349c4e4044a502f
#
_entry.id   321abd3ff762211e3349c4e4044a502f
#
_cell.length_a   1.000
_cell.length_b   1.000
_cell.length_c   1.000
_cell.angle_alpha   90.00
_cell.angle_beta   90.00
_cell.angle_gamma   90.00
#
_symmetry.space_group_name_H-M   'P 1'
#
loop_
_entity.id
_entity.type
_entity.pdbx_description
1 polymer ?
#
loop_
_entity_poly.entity_id
_entity_poly.type
_entity_poly.pdbx_seq_one_letter_code
_entity_poly.pdbx_strand_id
1 'polypeptide(L)'
;MADHHGLLETIRAFVDTEVLPAAQAAGDSTAFPERVVARMRELGLFGTFVPREFGGLGLDMQTHARVMEEIARGWISMAGVLNPHHLCCKLVMQSGSDEQKRALLPGMASGEFRCAFSLTEPHTGSDVQAITTSASRAEDGFWALSGRKRWITNGLAARFVFTLVKTDPDAQPAHRG
;
A
#
# COMPACT_ATOMS: atom_id res chain seq x y z
N MET A 1 -14.79 -16.67 17.05
CA MET A 1 -13.47 -15.99 16.91
C MET A 1 -12.67 -16.87 15.98
N ALA A 2 -12.32 -16.36 14.78
CA ALA A 2 -11.45 -17.12 13.88
C ALA A 2 -10.09 -17.34 14.58
N ASP A 3 -9.50 -18.48 14.34
CA ASP A 3 -8.20 -18.84 14.94
C ASP A 3 -7.07 -17.98 14.31
N HIS A 4 -6.97 -16.74 14.81
CA HIS A 4 -5.89 -15.82 14.41
C HIS A 4 -4.54 -16.19 15.04
N HIS A 5 -4.53 -17.12 16.02
CA HIS A 5 -3.33 -17.56 16.71
C HIS A 5 -2.41 -18.33 15.76
N GLY A 6 -2.95 -19.33 15.05
CA GLY A 6 -2.17 -20.10 14.08
C GLY A 6 -1.63 -19.27 12.91
N LEU A 7 -2.38 -18.22 12.48
CA LEU A 7 -1.88 -17.29 11.46
C LEU A 7 -0.65 -16.52 11.97
N LEU A 8 -0.72 -15.96 13.17
CA LEU A 8 0.39 -15.19 13.75
C LEU A 8 1.62 -16.07 13.99
N GLU A 9 1.44 -17.33 14.39
CA GLU A 9 2.54 -18.29 14.50
C GLU A 9 3.20 -18.56 13.14
N THR A 10 2.39 -18.75 12.10
CA THR A 10 2.89 -18.93 10.72
C THR A 10 3.70 -17.72 10.26
N ILE A 11 3.20 -16.50 10.52
CA ILE A 11 3.89 -15.26 10.14
C ILE A 11 5.17 -15.10 10.94
N ARG A 12 5.16 -15.42 12.23
CA ARG A 12 6.35 -15.40 13.08
C ARG A 12 7.42 -16.35 12.58
N ALA A 13 7.05 -17.58 12.26
CA ALA A 13 7.96 -18.56 11.67
C ALA A 13 8.56 -18.07 10.33
N PHE A 14 7.73 -17.51 9.45
CA PHE A 14 8.17 -16.87 8.19
C PHE A 14 9.18 -15.74 8.47
N VAL A 15 8.89 -14.88 9.42
CA VAL A 15 9.79 -13.78 9.79
C VAL A 15 11.15 -14.31 10.28
N ASP A 16 11.13 -15.29 11.16
CA ASP A 16 12.36 -15.84 11.76
C ASP A 16 13.21 -16.63 10.76
N THR A 17 12.57 -17.35 9.82
CA THR A 17 13.29 -18.27 8.92
C THR A 17 13.60 -17.65 7.55
N GLU A 18 12.87 -16.63 7.10
CA GLU A 18 13.04 -16.06 5.76
C GLU A 18 13.31 -14.55 5.78
N VAL A 19 12.54 -13.75 6.54
CA VAL A 19 12.64 -12.29 6.50
C VAL A 19 13.89 -11.77 7.18
N LEU A 20 14.14 -12.20 8.41
CA LEU A 20 15.34 -11.83 9.19
C LEU A 20 16.66 -12.21 8.49
N PRO A 21 16.82 -13.47 8.02
CA PRO A 21 18.02 -13.83 7.26
C PRO A 21 18.20 -13.02 5.98
N ALA A 22 17.09 -12.75 5.26
CA ALA A 22 17.14 -11.92 4.05
C ALA A 22 17.56 -10.48 4.36
N ALA A 23 17.03 -9.89 5.44
CA ALA A 23 17.42 -8.56 5.89
C ALA A 23 18.91 -8.47 6.24
N GLN A 24 19.43 -9.48 6.97
CA GLN A 24 20.86 -9.57 7.32
C GLN A 24 21.74 -9.72 6.07
N ALA A 25 21.34 -10.56 5.12
CA ALA A 25 22.06 -10.78 3.89
C ALA A 25 22.02 -9.56 2.94
N ALA A 26 20.99 -8.74 3.01
CA ALA A 26 20.84 -7.55 2.16
C ALA A 26 21.90 -6.48 2.50
N GLY A 27 22.28 -6.32 3.78
CA GLY A 27 23.21 -5.27 4.19
C GLY A 27 22.84 -3.90 3.60
N ASP A 28 23.77 -3.26 2.91
CA ASP A 28 23.57 -1.97 2.23
C ASP A 28 23.04 -2.12 0.78
N SER A 29 22.61 -3.31 0.37
CA SER A 29 22.10 -3.55 -0.97
C SER A 29 20.80 -2.75 -1.22
N THR A 30 20.74 -2.12 -2.40
CA THR A 30 19.52 -1.46 -2.90
C THR A 30 18.63 -2.39 -3.73
N ALA A 31 19.00 -3.67 -3.87
CA ALA A 31 18.22 -4.64 -4.62
C ALA A 31 16.89 -4.91 -3.92
N PHE A 32 15.79 -4.92 -4.69
CA PHE A 32 14.48 -5.19 -4.15
C PHE A 32 14.36 -6.68 -3.78
N PRO A 33 13.87 -7.04 -2.58
CA PRO A 33 13.84 -8.42 -2.09
C PRO A 33 12.65 -9.22 -2.65
N GLU A 34 12.64 -9.47 -3.96
CA GLU A 34 11.52 -10.10 -4.67
C GLU A 34 11.09 -11.45 -4.06
N ARG A 35 12.05 -12.26 -3.59
CA ARG A 35 11.74 -13.57 -2.98
C ARG A 35 10.91 -13.41 -1.70
N VAL A 36 11.28 -12.50 -0.82
CA VAL A 36 10.53 -12.22 0.42
C VAL A 36 9.14 -11.70 0.09
N VAL A 37 9.04 -10.79 -0.87
CA VAL A 37 7.76 -10.22 -1.31
C VAL A 37 6.85 -11.26 -1.97
N ALA A 38 7.42 -12.19 -2.75
CA ALA A 38 6.65 -13.32 -3.31
C ALA A 38 6.04 -14.20 -2.21
N ARG A 39 6.84 -14.52 -1.16
CA ARG A 39 6.34 -15.27 0.00
C ARG A 39 5.25 -14.51 0.77
N MET A 40 5.40 -13.20 0.92
CA MET A 40 4.35 -12.37 1.53
C MET A 40 3.03 -12.44 0.74
N ARG A 41 3.09 -12.53 -0.59
CA ARG A 41 1.91 -12.74 -1.44
C ARG A 41 1.27 -14.10 -1.19
N GLU A 42 2.05 -15.17 -1.18
CA GLU A 42 1.58 -16.54 -0.92
C GLU A 42 0.91 -16.67 0.46
N LEU A 43 1.40 -15.94 1.45
CA LEU A 43 0.81 -15.86 2.79
C LEU A 43 -0.41 -14.93 2.88
N GLY A 44 -0.83 -14.31 1.77
CA GLY A 44 -1.98 -13.40 1.72
C GLY A 44 -1.78 -12.06 2.42
N LEU A 45 -0.53 -11.67 2.68
CA LEU A 45 -0.24 -10.46 3.47
C LEU A 45 -0.63 -9.16 2.77
N PHE A 46 -0.80 -9.17 1.45
CA PHE A 46 -1.31 -8.01 0.70
C PHE A 46 -2.80 -7.75 0.93
N GLY A 47 -3.57 -8.77 1.30
CA GLY A 47 -5.02 -8.70 1.53
C GLY A 47 -5.45 -8.90 2.98
N THR A 48 -4.63 -8.60 3.97
CA THR A 48 -4.87 -8.93 5.39
C THR A 48 -6.26 -8.55 5.88
N PHE A 49 -6.72 -7.31 5.67
CA PHE A 49 -8.04 -6.83 6.09
C PHE A 49 -9.04 -6.68 4.93
N VAL A 50 -8.63 -6.98 3.70
CA VAL A 50 -9.58 -7.01 2.57
C VAL A 50 -10.60 -8.11 2.82
N PRO A 51 -11.91 -7.86 2.61
CA PRO A 51 -12.94 -8.86 2.85
C PRO A 51 -12.71 -10.15 2.06
N ARG A 52 -13.14 -11.28 2.63
CA ARG A 52 -12.98 -12.61 2.03
C ARG A 52 -13.69 -12.74 0.69
N GLU A 53 -14.79 -12.03 0.48
CA GLU A 53 -15.52 -11.96 -0.79
C GLU A 53 -14.67 -11.40 -1.94
N PHE A 54 -13.64 -10.61 -1.63
CA PHE A 54 -12.64 -10.10 -2.60
C PHE A 54 -11.31 -10.86 -2.55
N GLY A 55 -11.28 -12.03 -1.89
CA GLY A 55 -10.06 -12.87 -1.82
C GLY A 55 -9.06 -12.47 -0.73
N GLY A 56 -9.40 -11.53 0.14
CA GLY A 56 -8.58 -11.16 1.29
C GLY A 56 -8.75 -12.09 2.50
N LEU A 57 -7.95 -11.89 3.54
CA LEU A 57 -8.03 -12.66 4.78
C LEU A 57 -9.17 -12.20 5.70
N GLY A 58 -9.69 -10.98 5.52
CA GLY A 58 -10.79 -10.41 6.31
C GLY A 58 -10.44 -10.24 7.79
N LEU A 59 -9.17 -9.94 8.10
CA LEU A 59 -8.74 -9.74 9.49
C LEU A 59 -9.30 -8.45 10.06
N ASP A 60 -9.58 -8.45 11.36
CA ASP A 60 -9.81 -7.22 12.10
C ASP A 60 -8.53 -6.38 12.19
N MET A 61 -8.69 -5.08 12.52
CA MET A 61 -7.57 -4.14 12.55
C MET A 61 -6.55 -4.44 13.65
N GLN A 62 -6.96 -5.06 14.75
CA GLN A 62 -6.04 -5.45 15.82
C GLN A 62 -5.13 -6.60 15.36
N THR A 63 -5.70 -7.61 14.71
CA THR A 63 -4.93 -8.72 14.14
C THR A 63 -4.04 -8.25 13.00
N HIS A 64 -4.54 -7.37 12.12
CA HIS A 64 -3.74 -6.73 11.09
C HIS A 64 -2.52 -5.98 11.67
N ALA A 65 -2.72 -5.20 12.73
CA ALA A 65 -1.61 -4.48 13.37
C ALA A 65 -0.54 -5.42 13.91
N ARG A 66 -0.92 -6.56 14.52
CA ARG A 66 0.02 -7.59 14.99
C ARG A 66 0.81 -8.23 13.83
N VAL A 67 0.14 -8.47 12.69
CA VAL A 67 0.83 -8.94 11.47
C VAL A 67 1.89 -7.93 11.02
N MET A 68 1.53 -6.64 10.97
CA MET A 68 2.46 -5.58 10.58
C MET A 68 3.63 -5.44 11.57
N GLU A 69 3.37 -5.60 12.87
CA GLU A 69 4.39 -5.61 13.93
C GLU A 69 5.40 -6.74 13.72
N GLU A 70 4.93 -7.97 13.49
CA GLU A 70 5.83 -9.12 13.24
C GLU A 70 6.67 -8.92 11.97
N ILE A 71 6.09 -8.46 10.88
CA ILE A 71 6.85 -8.18 9.64
C ILE A 71 7.89 -7.09 9.88
N ALA A 72 7.52 -6.02 10.60
CA ALA A 72 8.44 -4.92 10.92
C ALA A 72 9.59 -5.38 11.84
N ARG A 73 9.32 -6.31 12.78
CA ARG A 73 10.33 -6.94 13.64
C ARG A 73 11.41 -7.62 12.80
N GLY A 74 11.03 -8.28 11.71
CA GLY A 74 11.99 -8.94 10.82
C GLY A 74 12.73 -7.97 9.91
N TRP A 75 11.98 -7.10 9.23
CA TRP A 75 12.54 -6.11 8.31
C TRP A 75 11.54 -4.99 8.08
N ILE A 76 11.80 -3.83 8.66
CA ILE A 76 10.88 -2.67 8.58
C ILE A 76 10.54 -2.28 7.13
N SER A 77 11.46 -2.45 6.18
CA SER A 77 11.21 -2.16 4.77
C SER A 77 10.12 -3.05 4.17
N MET A 78 9.93 -4.28 4.65
CA MET A 78 8.86 -5.16 4.19
C MET A 78 7.49 -4.70 4.69
N ALA A 79 7.42 -4.21 5.93
CA ALA A 79 6.22 -3.51 6.40
C ALA A 79 5.97 -2.24 5.57
N GLY A 80 7.06 -1.53 5.17
CA GLY A 80 7.01 -0.39 4.25
C GLY A 80 6.44 -0.75 2.87
N VAL A 81 6.71 -1.95 2.35
CA VAL A 81 6.11 -2.43 1.08
C VAL A 81 4.60 -2.65 1.22
N LEU A 82 4.15 -3.20 2.35
CA LEU A 82 2.73 -3.49 2.61
C LEU A 82 1.91 -2.24 2.91
N ASN A 83 2.45 -1.31 3.72
CA ASN A 83 1.69 -0.19 4.27
C ASN A 83 1.02 0.70 3.20
N PRO A 84 1.72 1.26 2.17
CA PRO A 84 1.08 2.07 1.14
C PRO A 84 0.10 1.27 0.29
N HIS A 85 0.37 -0.02 0.07
CA HIS A 85 -0.56 -0.91 -0.61
C HIS A 85 -1.86 -1.08 0.19
N HIS A 86 -1.77 -1.34 1.48
CA HIS A 86 -2.92 -1.46 2.39
C HIS A 86 -3.72 -0.16 2.47
N LEU A 87 -3.05 1.00 2.46
CA LEU A 87 -3.73 2.29 2.38
C LEU A 87 -4.57 2.40 1.10
N CYS A 88 -4.02 2.00 -0.05
CA CYS A 88 -4.76 1.96 -1.32
C CYS A 88 -5.96 0.99 -1.26
N CYS A 89 -5.79 -0.20 -0.69
CA CYS A 89 -6.91 -1.13 -0.47
C CYS A 89 -8.01 -0.47 0.36
N LYS A 90 -7.64 0.22 1.45
CA LYS A 90 -8.59 0.91 2.30
C LYS A 90 -9.36 2.01 1.57
N LEU A 91 -8.67 2.79 0.73
CA LEU A 91 -9.30 3.82 -0.10
C LEU A 91 -10.33 3.23 -1.07
N VAL A 92 -9.97 2.15 -1.77
CA VAL A 92 -10.92 1.47 -2.68
C VAL A 92 -12.11 0.91 -1.91
N MET A 93 -11.89 0.28 -0.76
CA MET A 93 -12.96 -0.27 0.08
C MET A 93 -13.92 0.81 0.58
N GLN A 94 -13.42 2.00 0.95
CA GLN A 94 -14.22 3.07 1.52
C GLN A 94 -14.90 3.95 0.48
N SER A 95 -14.20 4.27 -0.60
CA SER A 95 -14.61 5.31 -1.54
C SER A 95 -14.82 4.82 -2.97
N GLY A 96 -14.40 3.59 -3.30
CA GLY A 96 -14.61 3.01 -4.62
C GLY A 96 -16.08 2.65 -4.87
N SER A 97 -16.51 2.77 -6.13
CA SER A 97 -17.78 2.21 -6.56
C SER A 97 -17.77 0.68 -6.44
N ASP A 98 -18.93 0.04 -6.46
CA ASP A 98 -19.02 -1.43 -6.41
C ASP A 98 -18.34 -2.09 -7.61
N GLU A 99 -18.36 -1.43 -8.77
CA GLU A 99 -17.63 -1.88 -9.95
C GLU A 99 -16.13 -1.81 -9.73
N GLN A 100 -15.62 -0.69 -9.21
CA GLN A 100 -14.21 -0.52 -8.87
C GLN A 100 -13.75 -1.53 -7.81
N LYS A 101 -14.54 -1.76 -6.77
CA LYS A 101 -14.24 -2.77 -5.75
C LYS A 101 -14.10 -4.16 -6.35
N ARG A 102 -15.07 -4.57 -7.19
CA ARG A 102 -15.03 -5.88 -7.86
C ARG A 102 -13.86 -6.02 -8.84
N ALA A 103 -13.50 -4.95 -9.53
CA ALA A 103 -12.42 -4.97 -10.51
C ALA A 103 -11.02 -4.94 -9.88
N LEU A 104 -10.84 -4.22 -8.76
CA LEU A 104 -9.51 -3.95 -8.21
C LEU A 104 -9.16 -4.80 -7.00
N LEU A 105 -10.09 -4.96 -6.04
CA LEU A 105 -9.76 -5.59 -4.75
C LEU A 105 -9.24 -7.03 -4.86
N PRO A 106 -9.73 -7.90 -5.76
CA PRO A 106 -9.18 -9.26 -5.86
C PRO A 106 -7.70 -9.27 -6.25
N GLY A 107 -7.31 -8.50 -7.25
CA GLY A 107 -5.91 -8.37 -7.66
C GLY A 107 -5.04 -7.64 -6.62
N MET A 108 -5.62 -6.71 -5.87
CA MET A 108 -4.93 -6.06 -4.75
C MET A 108 -4.76 -7.03 -3.58
N ALA A 109 -5.78 -7.78 -3.20
CA ALA A 109 -5.72 -8.75 -2.10
C ALA A 109 -4.71 -9.87 -2.36
N SER A 110 -4.62 -10.36 -3.60
CA SER A 110 -3.60 -11.35 -3.99
C SER A 110 -2.18 -10.76 -4.10
N GLY A 111 -2.04 -9.43 -4.12
CA GLY A 111 -0.79 -8.74 -4.39
C GLY A 111 -0.33 -8.80 -5.86
N GLU A 112 -1.16 -9.31 -6.77
CA GLU A 112 -0.93 -9.21 -8.22
C GLU A 112 -0.90 -7.75 -8.66
N PHE A 113 -1.84 -6.95 -8.13
CA PHE A 113 -1.88 -5.51 -8.32
C PHE A 113 -1.22 -4.81 -7.13
N ARG A 114 0.11 -4.74 -7.14
CA ARG A 114 0.82 -3.93 -6.15
C ARG A 114 0.48 -2.46 -6.36
N CYS A 115 0.19 -1.75 -5.28
CA CYS A 115 -0.16 -0.34 -5.32
C CYS A 115 0.87 0.51 -4.61
N ALA A 116 1.01 1.75 -5.08
CA ALA A 116 1.77 2.80 -4.44
C ALA A 116 0.86 3.96 -4.05
N PHE A 117 1.18 4.63 -2.94
CA PHE A 117 0.51 5.84 -2.50
C PHE A 117 1.46 7.04 -2.66
N SER A 118 1.05 8.01 -3.46
CA SER A 118 1.87 9.13 -3.91
C SER A 118 1.34 10.43 -3.32
N LEU A 119 1.98 10.90 -2.24
CA LEU A 119 1.58 12.10 -1.51
C LEU A 119 2.70 13.13 -1.47
N THR A 120 3.88 12.76 -0.97
CA THR A 120 5.00 13.64 -0.68
C THR A 120 5.55 14.33 -1.94
N GLU A 121 5.83 15.62 -1.82
CA GLU A 121 6.48 16.43 -2.85
C GLU A 121 7.86 16.91 -2.39
N PRO A 122 8.71 17.45 -3.28
CA PRO A 122 10.05 17.89 -2.89
C PRO A 122 10.10 18.91 -1.75
N HIS A 123 9.06 19.71 -1.60
CA HIS A 123 8.97 20.81 -0.63
C HIS A 123 8.00 20.54 0.52
N THR A 124 7.16 19.48 0.44
CA THR A 124 6.17 19.19 1.48
C THR A 124 5.88 17.70 1.62
N GLY A 125 5.55 17.26 2.84
CA GLY A 125 5.13 15.91 3.18
C GLY A 125 4.09 15.94 4.29
N SER A 126 4.47 16.41 5.49
CA SER A 126 3.54 16.50 6.63
C SER A 126 2.48 17.59 6.45
N ASP A 127 2.82 18.69 5.81
CA ASP A 127 1.85 19.72 5.42
C ASP A 127 1.20 19.34 4.08
N VAL A 128 0.19 18.49 4.14
CA VAL A 128 -0.53 17.99 2.96
C VAL A 128 -1.26 19.12 2.21
N GLN A 129 -1.62 20.22 2.89
CA GLN A 129 -2.28 21.36 2.25
C GLN A 129 -1.36 22.14 1.31
N ALA A 130 -0.03 22.03 1.52
CA ALA A 130 0.98 22.71 0.72
C ALA A 130 1.35 21.96 -0.56
N ILE A 131 0.71 20.84 -0.91
CA ILE A 131 0.98 20.16 -2.19
C ILE A 131 0.64 21.07 -3.36
N THR A 132 1.40 20.93 -4.44
CA THR A 132 1.26 21.72 -5.67
C THR A 132 0.94 20.87 -6.90
N THR A 133 1.06 19.55 -6.80
CA THR A 133 0.59 18.66 -7.87
C THR A 133 -0.88 18.87 -8.11
N SER A 134 -1.25 19.18 -9.34
CA SER A 134 -2.62 19.49 -9.75
C SER A 134 -3.14 18.50 -10.80
N ALA A 135 -4.46 18.43 -10.91
CA ALA A 135 -5.15 17.70 -11.95
C ALA A 135 -6.22 18.60 -12.59
N SER A 136 -6.24 18.62 -13.91
CA SER A 136 -7.27 19.33 -14.70
C SER A 136 -7.99 18.35 -15.63
N ARG A 137 -9.26 18.63 -15.93
CA ARG A 137 -10.01 17.83 -16.90
C ARG A 137 -9.47 18.06 -18.29
N ALA A 138 -9.11 16.99 -18.98
CA ALA A 138 -8.77 17.00 -20.40
C ALA A 138 -10.03 16.83 -21.27
N GLU A 139 -9.95 17.22 -22.55
CA GLU A 139 -11.08 17.15 -23.49
C GLU A 139 -11.59 15.72 -23.74
N ASP A 140 -10.71 14.73 -23.62
CA ASP A 140 -11.00 13.29 -23.76
C ASP A 140 -11.70 12.66 -22.55
N GLY A 141 -12.00 13.46 -21.53
CA GLY A 141 -12.66 13.00 -20.29
C GLY A 141 -11.70 12.43 -19.23
N PHE A 142 -10.41 12.34 -19.52
CA PHE A 142 -9.39 11.97 -18.55
C PHE A 142 -8.95 13.18 -17.69
N TRP A 143 -8.05 12.91 -16.73
CA TRP A 143 -7.42 13.93 -15.91
C TRP A 143 -5.96 14.08 -16.33
N ALA A 144 -5.56 15.30 -16.70
CA ALA A 144 -4.16 15.64 -16.91
C ALA A 144 -3.54 16.03 -15.55
N LEU A 145 -2.51 15.31 -15.14
CA LEU A 145 -1.80 15.55 -13.89
C LEU A 145 -0.49 16.29 -14.18
N SER A 146 -0.20 17.33 -13.37
CA SER A 146 1.03 18.10 -13.45
C SER A 146 1.62 18.28 -12.06
N GLY A 147 2.90 17.90 -11.88
CA GLY A 147 3.59 18.03 -10.60
C GLY A 147 4.73 17.04 -10.43
N ARG A 148 5.29 17.00 -9.23
CA ARG A 148 6.40 16.11 -8.88
C ARG A 148 6.20 15.52 -7.49
N LYS A 149 6.22 14.20 -7.41
CA LYS A 149 6.18 13.45 -6.16
C LYS A 149 7.54 12.80 -5.87
N ARG A 150 7.86 12.50 -4.61
CA ARG A 150 9.10 11.80 -4.23
C ARG A 150 8.88 10.84 -3.06
N TRP A 151 9.81 9.93 -2.89
CA TRP A 151 9.82 8.90 -1.84
C TRP A 151 8.62 7.95 -1.92
N ILE A 152 8.23 7.57 -3.16
CA ILE A 152 7.04 6.75 -3.39
C ILE A 152 7.42 5.27 -3.31
N THR A 153 7.18 4.67 -2.15
CA THR A 153 7.36 3.23 -1.94
C THR A 153 6.50 2.44 -2.92
N ASN A 154 7.03 1.38 -3.47
CA ASN A 154 6.46 0.58 -4.56
C ASN A 154 6.38 1.30 -5.93
N GLY A 155 6.81 2.55 -6.07
CA GLY A 155 6.58 3.35 -7.28
C GLY A 155 7.02 2.69 -8.59
N LEU A 156 8.13 1.95 -8.59
CA LEU A 156 8.62 1.23 -9.78
C LEU A 156 7.91 -0.12 -10.02
N ALA A 157 7.33 -0.71 -8.98
CA ALA A 157 6.71 -2.04 -9.02
C ALA A 157 5.18 -2.01 -8.96
N ALA A 158 4.60 -0.81 -8.80
CA ALA A 158 3.17 -0.64 -8.69
C ALA A 158 2.48 -0.76 -10.05
N ARG A 159 1.36 -1.49 -10.08
CA ARG A 159 0.44 -1.48 -11.21
C ARG A 159 -0.46 -0.24 -11.19
N PHE A 160 -0.80 0.24 -9.99
CA PHE A 160 -1.61 1.44 -9.77
C PHE A 160 -0.92 2.36 -8.77
N VAL A 161 -0.94 3.66 -9.07
CA VAL A 161 -0.44 4.70 -8.17
C VAL A 161 -1.61 5.60 -7.78
N PHE A 162 -1.96 5.59 -6.50
CA PHE A 162 -2.95 6.49 -5.94
C PHE A 162 -2.27 7.80 -5.59
N THR A 163 -2.59 8.84 -6.31
CA THR A 163 -1.89 10.13 -6.21
C THR A 163 -2.80 11.20 -5.63
N LEU A 164 -2.35 11.85 -4.54
CA LEU A 164 -3.03 13.02 -4.00
C LEU A 164 -2.66 14.25 -4.85
N VAL A 165 -3.69 14.93 -5.35
CA VAL A 165 -3.56 16.10 -6.22
C VAL A 165 -4.60 17.16 -5.84
N LYS A 166 -4.37 18.40 -6.25
CA LYS A 166 -5.40 19.46 -6.21
C LYS A 166 -6.15 19.51 -7.51
N THR A 167 -7.47 19.58 -7.44
CA THR A 167 -8.36 19.83 -8.59
C THR A 167 -8.76 21.29 -8.72
N ASP A 168 -8.61 22.06 -7.62
CA ASP A 168 -8.73 23.50 -7.55
C ASP A 168 -7.56 24.08 -6.72
N PRO A 169 -6.45 24.49 -7.37
CA PRO A 169 -5.28 25.02 -6.68
C PRO A 169 -5.55 26.32 -5.90
N ASP A 170 -6.57 27.07 -6.27
CA ASP A 170 -6.92 28.38 -5.70
C ASP A 170 -7.96 28.28 -4.58
N ALA A 171 -8.45 27.08 -4.28
CA ALA A 171 -9.46 26.86 -3.26
C ALA A 171 -9.05 27.39 -1.88
N GLN A 172 -10.01 28.02 -1.20
CA GLN A 172 -9.85 28.48 0.18
C GLN A 172 -10.90 27.85 1.09
N PRO A 173 -10.51 27.20 2.18
CA PRO A 173 -9.12 26.87 2.58
C PRO A 173 -8.47 25.83 1.66
N ALA A 174 -7.14 25.79 1.61
CA ALA A 174 -6.35 25.02 0.65
C ALA A 174 -6.67 23.49 0.59
N HIS A 175 -7.22 22.92 1.66
CA HIS A 175 -7.61 21.50 1.73
C HIS A 175 -8.92 21.18 0.99
N ARG A 176 -9.59 22.15 0.41
CA ARG A 176 -10.82 22.00 -0.39
C ARG A 176 -10.55 21.94 -1.89
N GLY A 177 -9.30 22.13 -2.30
CA GLY A 177 -8.86 22.11 -3.68
C GLY A 177 -8.64 20.76 -4.31
#